data_88739894b750c4974930899a96ba09da
#
_entry.id   88739894b750c4974930899a96ba09da
#
_cell.length_a   1.000
_cell.length_b   1.000
_cell.length_c   1.000
_cell.angle_alpha   90.00
_cell.angle_beta   90.00
_cell.angle_gamma   90.00
#
_symmetry.space_group_name_H-M   'P 1'
#
loop_
_entity.id
_entity.type
_entity.pdbx_description
1 polymer ?
#
loop_
_entity_poly.entity_id
_entity_poly.type
_entity_poly.pdbx_seq_one_letter_code
_entity_poly.pdbx_strand_id
1 'polypeptide(L)'
;MPLRSLRPCWTDFLSILRAQTEFFRILQARHRGCAMADEKKRLDSNVAGNFFVDATCINCDTCRQLAPTSFEEIGDFSAVTQQPTGEGHTQQAYQALLACPVGSIGTEHSDKLRMQDAMASFPLHLEGDVYYCGFNSEKSFGANSFFIEHPDGNWLVDSPRYLKHLVEAFEQKGGIAYIFLTHKDDVADADKYAAHFGAKRLIHRADAEAAPDAEWIIEGADSIQVMPQFQIIPVPGHTAGSMALLYKNTFLFTGDHLWWDSAQKMLGAPQRLVWRKRVLVESIQKLLDYRFEWVLAGHGERTRLPSDEMRAHLQALVERRQPGNVVT
;
A
#
# COMPACT_ATOMS: atom_id res chain seq x y z
N MET A 1 -6.22 -54.86 34.66
CA MET A 1 -6.24 -53.54 33.98
C MET A 1 -4.80 -53.13 33.68
N PRO A 2 -4.34 -53.08 32.44
CA PRO A 2 -2.98 -52.69 32.13
C PRO A 2 -2.88 -51.16 31.93
N LEU A 3 -1.86 -50.57 32.52
CA LEU A 3 -1.44 -49.20 32.40
C LEU A 3 -1.09 -48.85 30.95
N ARG A 4 -1.79 -47.89 30.35
CA ARG A 4 -1.44 -47.31 29.06
C ARG A 4 -0.25 -46.34 29.22
N SER A 5 0.86 -46.70 28.57
CA SER A 5 2.02 -45.83 28.44
C SER A 5 1.72 -44.63 27.56
N LEU A 6 1.78 -43.43 28.11
CA LEU A 6 1.82 -42.20 27.38
C LEU A 6 3.19 -42.07 26.69
N ARG A 7 3.26 -42.26 25.38
CA ARG A 7 4.44 -41.89 24.58
C ARG A 7 4.38 -40.39 24.32
N PRO A 8 5.45 -39.62 24.54
CA PRO A 8 5.47 -38.21 24.21
C PRO A 8 5.53 -38.03 22.66
N CYS A 9 4.74 -37.11 22.15
CA CYS A 9 4.58 -36.79 20.74
C CYS A 9 5.80 -36.03 20.21
N TRP A 10 6.89 -36.75 19.90
CA TRP A 10 8.10 -36.19 19.25
C TRP A 10 7.93 -36.03 17.74
N THR A 11 6.88 -36.59 17.15
CA THR A 11 6.62 -36.52 15.73
C THR A 11 6.11 -35.14 15.28
N ASP A 12 5.38 -34.43 16.14
CA ASP A 12 4.84 -33.11 15.81
C ASP A 12 5.92 -32.02 15.81
N PHE A 13 6.89 -32.10 16.71
CA PHE A 13 7.98 -31.12 16.78
C PHE A 13 8.91 -31.16 15.55
N LEU A 14 9.19 -32.37 15.06
CA LEU A 14 9.99 -32.57 13.83
C LEU A 14 9.24 -32.17 12.54
N SER A 15 7.92 -32.30 12.54
CA SER A 15 7.08 -31.84 11.40
C SER A 15 7.02 -30.31 11.32
N ILE A 16 6.93 -29.63 12.47
CA ILE A 16 6.96 -28.16 12.56
C ILE A 16 8.34 -27.62 12.13
N LEU A 17 9.43 -28.23 12.58
CA LEU A 17 10.78 -27.85 12.18
C LEU A 17 11.06 -28.11 10.69
N ARG A 18 10.51 -29.19 10.11
CA ARG A 18 10.60 -29.47 8.68
C ARG A 18 9.77 -28.48 7.86
N ALA A 19 8.56 -28.16 8.30
CA ALA A 19 7.72 -27.16 7.65
C ALA A 19 8.37 -25.76 7.67
N GLN A 20 9.01 -25.39 8.79
CA GLN A 20 9.77 -24.14 8.88
C GLN A 20 11.00 -24.13 7.98
N THR A 21 11.74 -25.24 7.88
CA THR A 21 12.94 -25.35 7.00
C THR A 21 12.57 -25.38 5.52
N GLU A 22 11.47 -26.04 5.17
CA GLU A 22 10.90 -26.06 3.81
C GLU A 22 10.37 -24.68 3.42
N PHE A 23 9.68 -24.00 4.34
CA PHE A 23 9.21 -22.61 4.17
C PHE A 23 10.39 -21.66 3.91
N PHE A 24 11.51 -21.79 4.64
CA PHE A 24 12.71 -20.98 4.40
C PHE A 24 13.41 -21.32 3.08
N ARG A 25 13.43 -22.58 2.65
CA ARG A 25 13.94 -22.98 1.34
C ARG A 25 13.08 -22.42 0.20
N ILE A 26 11.75 -22.40 0.39
CA ILE A 26 10.80 -21.81 -0.56
C ILE A 26 10.95 -20.29 -0.61
N LEU A 27 11.15 -19.63 0.54
CA LEU A 27 11.49 -18.20 0.61
C LEU A 27 12.80 -17.90 -0.12
N GLN A 28 13.87 -18.65 0.13
CA GLN A 28 15.16 -18.45 -0.54
C GLN A 28 15.14 -18.84 -2.03
N ALA A 29 14.33 -19.81 -2.44
CA ALA A 29 14.21 -20.21 -3.84
C ALA A 29 13.28 -19.29 -4.65
N ARG A 30 12.28 -18.65 -4.03
CA ARG A 30 11.34 -17.72 -4.67
C ARG A 30 11.80 -16.27 -4.64
N HIS A 31 12.71 -15.89 -3.73
CA HIS A 31 13.41 -14.58 -3.75
C HIS A 31 14.41 -14.45 -4.90
N ARG A 32 14.56 -15.45 -5.77
CA ARG A 32 15.34 -15.31 -7.01
C ARG A 32 14.67 -14.41 -8.07
N GLY A 33 13.49 -13.86 -7.79
CA GLY A 33 12.78 -12.89 -8.63
C GLY A 33 12.68 -11.48 -8.06
N CYS A 34 12.94 -11.29 -6.75
CA CYS A 34 13.08 -9.97 -6.14
C CYS A 34 14.56 -9.84 -5.74
N ALA A 35 15.33 -9.04 -6.44
CA ALA A 35 16.72 -8.79 -6.10
C ALA A 35 16.77 -8.24 -4.68
N MET A 36 17.47 -8.95 -3.76
CA MET A 36 17.84 -8.35 -2.49
C MET A 36 18.84 -7.23 -2.77
N ALA A 37 18.79 -6.15 -1.96
CA ALA A 37 19.72 -5.05 -2.09
C ALA A 37 21.17 -5.52 -2.22
N ASP A 38 21.89 -4.93 -3.16
CA ASP A 38 23.27 -5.26 -3.44
C ASP A 38 24.19 -4.28 -2.67
N GLU A 39 24.92 -4.80 -1.69
CA GLU A 39 25.86 -4.00 -0.88
C GLU A 39 26.89 -3.25 -1.75
N LYS A 40 27.26 -3.79 -2.92
CA LYS A 40 28.16 -3.13 -3.86
C LYS A 40 27.54 -1.89 -4.53
N LYS A 41 26.22 -1.77 -4.46
CA LYS A 41 25.47 -0.63 -4.98
C LYS A 41 24.93 0.27 -3.86
N ARG A 42 25.35 0.02 -2.61
CA ARG A 42 24.97 0.84 -1.45
C ARG A 42 25.19 2.32 -1.75
N LEU A 43 24.20 3.14 -1.49
CA LEU A 43 24.29 4.59 -1.67
C LEU A 43 25.21 5.20 -0.62
N ASP A 44 26.07 6.13 -1.03
CA ASP A 44 26.97 6.87 -0.13
C ASP A 44 26.21 7.77 0.87
N SER A 45 24.96 8.09 0.55
CA SER A 45 24.07 8.86 1.42
C SER A 45 23.57 8.09 2.66
N ASN A 46 23.75 6.75 2.70
CA ASN A 46 23.41 6.01 3.91
C ASN A 46 24.41 6.25 5.04
N VAL A 47 23.92 6.40 6.27
CA VAL A 47 24.81 6.34 7.44
C VAL A 47 25.35 4.92 7.64
N ALA A 48 26.52 4.80 8.26
CA ALA A 48 27.10 3.50 8.59
C ALA A 48 26.20 2.67 9.51
N GLY A 49 26.14 1.35 9.30
CA GLY A 49 25.39 0.41 10.12
C GLY A 49 24.64 -0.65 9.30
N ASN A 50 23.81 -1.42 9.98
CA ASN A 50 23.25 -2.65 9.45
C ASN A 50 22.29 -2.44 8.26
N PHE A 51 21.37 -1.47 8.34
CA PHE A 51 20.43 -1.18 7.25
C PHE A 51 21.06 -0.24 6.22
N PHE A 52 20.76 -0.47 4.93
CA PHE A 52 21.17 0.38 3.84
C PHE A 52 20.16 0.36 2.69
N VAL A 53 20.20 1.37 1.85
CA VAL A 53 19.50 1.45 0.56
C VAL A 53 20.53 1.39 -0.55
N ASP A 54 20.25 0.68 -1.62
CA ASP A 54 21.09 0.61 -2.80
C ASP A 54 20.56 1.46 -3.98
N ALA A 55 21.38 1.60 -5.02
CA ALA A 55 21.08 2.42 -6.20
C ALA A 55 19.97 1.88 -7.10
N THR A 56 19.27 0.80 -6.72
CA THR A 56 18.06 0.33 -7.41
C THR A 56 16.79 1.00 -6.87
N CYS A 57 16.89 1.86 -5.85
CA CYS A 57 15.78 2.61 -5.28
C CYS A 57 15.06 3.44 -6.34
N ILE A 58 13.73 3.35 -6.39
CA ILE A 58 12.86 4.11 -7.31
C ILE A 58 12.21 5.33 -6.66
N ASN A 59 12.60 5.67 -5.44
CA ASN A 59 12.09 6.81 -4.67
C ASN A 59 10.56 6.83 -4.46
N CYS A 60 9.96 5.65 -4.26
CA CYS A 60 8.51 5.48 -4.07
C CYS A 60 7.98 5.87 -2.69
N ASP A 61 8.82 6.35 -1.79
CA ASP A 61 8.56 6.78 -0.40
C ASP A 61 8.07 5.71 0.61
N THR A 62 7.71 4.51 0.19
CA THR A 62 7.18 3.44 1.05
C THR A 62 7.96 3.26 2.36
N CYS A 63 9.30 3.28 2.29
CA CYS A 63 10.16 3.11 3.47
C CYS A 63 10.08 4.30 4.43
N ARG A 64 9.95 5.53 3.90
CA ARG A 64 9.81 6.75 4.69
C ARG A 64 8.48 6.79 5.43
N GLN A 65 7.41 6.27 4.83
CA GLN A 65 6.11 6.14 5.49
C GLN A 65 6.10 5.07 6.60
N LEU A 66 6.82 3.96 6.43
CA LEU A 66 6.83 2.85 7.39
C LEU A 66 7.84 3.05 8.53
N ALA A 67 9.00 3.64 8.24
CA ALA A 67 10.07 3.87 9.21
C ALA A 67 10.66 5.29 9.08
N PRO A 68 9.85 6.33 9.34
CA PRO A 68 10.24 7.74 9.11
C PRO A 68 11.41 8.22 9.96
N THR A 69 11.72 7.53 11.07
CA THR A 69 12.90 7.83 11.89
C THR A 69 14.20 7.30 11.30
N SER A 70 14.12 6.39 10.33
CA SER A 70 15.30 5.73 9.77
C SER A 70 15.55 6.08 8.31
N PHE A 71 14.52 6.41 7.54
CA PHE A 71 14.63 6.69 6.11
C PHE A 71 14.16 8.10 5.78
N GLU A 72 14.98 8.81 5.00
CA GLU A 72 14.64 10.12 4.45
C GLU A 72 14.95 10.17 2.95
N GLU A 73 14.41 11.19 2.27
CA GLU A 73 14.74 11.48 0.88
C GLU A 73 16.04 12.26 0.80
N ILE A 74 17.01 11.71 0.06
CA ILE A 74 18.28 12.37 -0.21
C ILE A 74 18.55 12.37 -1.71
N GLY A 75 18.35 13.49 -2.35
CA GLY A 75 18.39 13.61 -3.81
C GLY A 75 17.28 12.81 -4.48
N ASP A 76 17.65 11.92 -5.40
CA ASP A 76 16.69 11.11 -6.16
C ASP A 76 16.35 9.75 -5.51
N PHE A 77 16.80 9.51 -4.28
CA PHE A 77 16.67 8.23 -3.59
C PHE A 77 16.17 8.40 -2.14
N SER A 78 15.62 7.34 -1.57
CA SER A 78 15.57 7.20 -0.12
C SER A 78 16.93 6.72 0.38
N ALA A 79 17.33 7.15 1.57
CA ALA A 79 18.54 6.67 2.25
C ALA A 79 18.25 6.41 3.73
N VAL A 80 19.09 5.58 4.36
CA VAL A 80 19.08 5.43 5.83
C VAL A 80 19.85 6.61 6.41
N THR A 81 19.16 7.53 7.07
CA THR A 81 19.75 8.70 7.74
C THR A 81 19.97 8.46 9.23
N GLN A 82 19.27 7.48 9.79
CA GLN A 82 19.47 7.02 11.16
C GLN A 82 19.24 5.51 11.24
N GLN A 83 20.22 4.76 11.78
CA GLN A 83 20.03 3.34 12.02
C GLN A 83 18.93 3.12 13.08
N PRO A 84 18.02 2.16 12.86
CA PRO A 84 16.94 1.91 13.81
C PRO A 84 17.48 1.48 15.16
N THR A 85 16.96 2.05 16.24
CA THR A 85 17.31 1.73 17.62
C THR A 85 16.08 1.28 18.40
N GLY A 86 16.25 0.30 19.26
CA GLY A 86 15.15 -0.28 20.02
C GLY A 86 14.26 -1.18 19.16
N GLU A 87 13.32 -1.85 19.82
CA GLU A 87 12.52 -2.92 19.21
C GLU A 87 11.54 -2.36 18.15
N GLY A 88 10.82 -1.30 18.49
CA GLY A 88 9.80 -0.72 17.61
C GLY A 88 10.37 -0.17 16.30
N HIS A 89 11.43 0.65 16.35
CA HIS A 89 12.04 1.20 15.14
C HIS A 89 12.71 0.12 14.29
N THR A 90 13.30 -0.90 14.93
CA THR A 90 13.86 -2.05 14.20
C THR A 90 12.76 -2.83 13.48
N GLN A 91 11.61 -3.05 14.12
CA GLN A 91 10.45 -3.67 13.49
C GLN A 91 9.97 -2.87 12.29
N GLN A 92 9.82 -1.55 12.41
CA GLN A 92 9.45 -0.67 11.31
C GLN A 92 10.44 -0.72 10.14
N ALA A 93 11.74 -0.76 10.42
CA ALA A 93 12.76 -0.86 9.38
C ALA A 93 12.70 -2.20 8.61
N TYR A 94 12.42 -3.31 9.30
CA TYR A 94 12.16 -4.59 8.62
C TYR A 94 10.84 -4.58 7.84
N GLN A 95 9.80 -3.92 8.32
CA GLN A 95 8.56 -3.72 7.56
C GLN A 95 8.83 -2.91 6.28
N ALA A 96 9.64 -1.84 6.37
CA ALA A 96 10.05 -1.04 5.22
C ALA A 96 10.85 -1.87 4.19
N LEU A 97 11.78 -2.72 4.66
CA LEU A 97 12.54 -3.64 3.82
C LEU A 97 11.64 -4.59 3.05
N LEU A 98 10.65 -5.21 3.73
CA LEU A 98 9.71 -6.16 3.13
C LEU A 98 8.74 -5.49 2.15
N ALA A 99 8.28 -4.28 2.47
CA ALA A 99 7.35 -3.52 1.65
C ALA A 99 7.99 -2.92 0.40
N CYS A 100 9.33 -2.75 0.38
CA CYS A 100 10.05 -2.16 -0.75
C CYS A 100 9.71 -2.88 -2.08
N PRO A 101 9.17 -2.18 -3.10
CA PRO A 101 8.70 -2.80 -4.33
C PRO A 101 9.83 -3.44 -5.15
N VAL A 102 11.02 -2.87 -5.13
CA VAL A 102 12.18 -3.30 -5.91
C VAL A 102 13.25 -4.01 -5.07
N GLY A 103 13.04 -4.12 -3.75
CA GLY A 103 13.99 -4.80 -2.86
C GLY A 103 15.32 -4.06 -2.68
N SER A 104 15.34 -2.72 -2.82
CA SER A 104 16.54 -1.89 -2.68
C SER A 104 16.98 -1.62 -1.23
N ILE A 105 16.27 -2.15 -0.24
CA ILE A 105 16.67 -2.06 1.17
C ILE A 105 17.29 -3.38 1.59
N GLY A 106 18.47 -3.31 2.21
CA GLY A 106 19.22 -4.47 2.69
C GLY A 106 19.73 -4.32 4.10
N THR A 107 20.30 -5.42 4.62
CA THR A 107 20.99 -5.49 5.89
C THR A 107 22.32 -6.21 5.75
N GLU A 108 23.39 -5.73 6.41
CA GLU A 108 24.68 -6.40 6.46
C GLU A 108 24.55 -7.73 7.25
N HIS A 109 23.76 -7.72 8.32
CA HIS A 109 23.49 -8.87 9.15
C HIS A 109 21.98 -9.09 9.27
N SER A 110 21.48 -10.13 8.60
CA SER A 110 20.05 -10.46 8.59
C SER A 110 19.62 -11.12 9.89
N ASP A 111 18.59 -10.58 10.55
CA ASP A 111 17.88 -11.21 11.66
C ASP A 111 16.61 -11.88 11.15
N LYS A 112 16.64 -13.23 11.08
CA LYS A 112 15.54 -14.01 10.54
C LYS A 112 14.28 -13.96 11.39
N LEU A 113 14.40 -13.86 12.71
CA LEU A 113 13.25 -13.80 13.60
C LEU A 113 12.53 -12.47 13.41
N ARG A 114 13.24 -11.36 13.43
CA ARG A 114 12.65 -10.05 13.19
C ARG A 114 12.04 -9.91 11.78
N MET A 115 12.67 -10.54 10.79
CA MET A 115 12.09 -10.57 9.43
C MET A 115 10.76 -11.34 9.42
N GLN A 116 10.66 -12.45 10.16
CA GLN A 116 9.42 -13.22 10.28
C GLN A 116 8.35 -12.44 11.03
N ASP A 117 8.71 -11.78 12.13
CA ASP A 117 7.78 -10.96 12.91
C ASP A 117 7.25 -9.78 12.09
N ALA A 118 8.14 -9.10 11.33
CA ALA A 118 7.74 -8.05 10.42
C ALA A 118 6.81 -8.55 9.31
N MET A 119 7.10 -9.72 8.73
CA MET A 119 6.25 -10.35 7.72
C MET A 119 4.87 -10.72 8.28
N ALA A 120 4.82 -11.30 9.47
CA ALA A 120 3.58 -11.72 10.13
C ALA A 120 2.70 -10.53 10.56
N SER A 121 3.27 -9.33 10.66
CA SER A 121 2.50 -8.12 11.00
C SER A 121 1.63 -7.59 9.86
N PHE A 122 1.87 -8.01 8.62
CA PHE A 122 1.07 -7.56 7.47
C PHE A 122 -0.16 -8.45 7.24
N PRO A 123 -1.30 -7.83 6.83
CA PRO A 123 -1.50 -6.40 6.60
C PRO A 123 -1.53 -5.60 7.90
N LEU A 124 -0.91 -4.41 7.90
CA LEU A 124 -0.80 -3.55 9.08
C LEU A 124 -2.13 -2.86 9.38
N HIS A 125 -2.67 -3.07 10.58
CA HIS A 125 -3.87 -2.38 11.02
C HIS A 125 -3.64 -0.87 11.10
N LEU A 126 -4.52 -0.08 10.48
CA LEU A 126 -4.51 1.38 10.53
C LEU A 126 -5.51 1.88 11.56
N GLU A 127 -6.79 1.66 11.31
CA GLU A 127 -7.88 2.04 12.20
C GLU A 127 -9.17 1.29 11.83
N GLY A 128 -9.97 0.91 12.82
CA GLY A 128 -11.24 0.21 12.61
C GLY A 128 -11.04 -1.08 11.80
N ASP A 129 -11.65 -1.14 10.64
CA ASP A 129 -11.61 -2.31 9.76
C ASP A 129 -10.60 -2.15 8.61
N VAL A 130 -9.76 -1.11 8.63
CA VAL A 130 -8.87 -0.72 7.53
C VAL A 130 -7.42 -1.09 7.83
N TYR A 131 -6.77 -1.72 6.85
CA TYR A 131 -5.39 -2.20 6.93
C TYR A 131 -4.58 -1.73 5.71
N TYR A 132 -3.30 -1.48 5.91
CA TYR A 132 -2.32 -1.29 4.84
C TYR A 132 -1.70 -2.63 4.48
N CYS A 133 -1.73 -3.01 3.20
CA CYS A 133 -1.29 -4.33 2.75
C CYS A 133 0.23 -4.53 2.82
N GLY A 134 1.03 -3.46 2.64
CA GLY A 134 2.46 -3.57 2.44
C GLY A 134 2.81 -4.30 1.13
N PHE A 135 4.06 -4.74 1.00
CA PHE A 135 4.54 -5.49 -0.16
C PHE A 135 4.17 -4.84 -1.50
N ASN A 136 4.43 -3.55 -1.59
CA ASN A 136 4.11 -2.74 -2.75
C ASN A 136 4.71 -3.33 -4.02
N SER A 137 4.07 -3.12 -5.16
CA SER A 137 4.46 -3.74 -6.43
C SER A 137 5.32 -2.79 -7.27
N GLU A 138 6.38 -3.32 -7.90
CA GLU A 138 7.11 -2.59 -8.93
C GLU A 138 6.23 -2.27 -10.15
N LYS A 139 5.22 -3.11 -10.43
CA LYS A 139 4.28 -2.93 -11.54
C LYS A 139 3.41 -1.67 -11.39
N SER A 140 3.15 -1.25 -10.16
CA SER A 140 2.44 -0.02 -9.80
C SER A 140 3.39 1.05 -9.28
N PHE A 141 4.67 1.01 -9.64
CA PHE A 141 5.69 1.95 -9.20
C PHE A 141 5.78 2.11 -7.67
N GLY A 142 5.34 1.11 -6.91
CA GLY A 142 5.35 1.12 -5.46
C GLY A 142 4.09 1.69 -4.80
N ALA A 143 2.98 1.76 -5.51
CA ALA A 143 1.72 2.25 -4.96
C ALA A 143 1.29 1.47 -3.72
N ASN A 144 0.71 2.18 -2.76
CA ASN A 144 0.08 1.63 -1.58
C ASN A 144 -1.23 0.93 -1.94
N SER A 145 -1.51 -0.16 -1.25
CA SER A 145 -2.78 -0.88 -1.34
C SER A 145 -3.36 -1.10 0.05
N PHE A 146 -4.68 -1.22 0.13
CA PHE A 146 -5.36 -1.30 1.40
C PHE A 146 -6.37 -2.44 1.40
N PHE A 147 -6.60 -3.01 2.58
CA PHE A 147 -7.59 -4.05 2.80
C PHE A 147 -8.63 -3.56 3.81
N ILE A 148 -9.91 -3.86 3.56
CA ILE A 148 -11.03 -3.48 4.42
C ILE A 148 -11.78 -4.75 4.81
N GLU A 149 -11.82 -5.05 6.11
CA GLU A 149 -12.70 -6.11 6.63
C GLU A 149 -14.13 -5.62 6.67
N HIS A 150 -15.05 -6.37 6.03
CA HIS A 150 -16.45 -6.00 6.00
C HIS A 150 -17.35 -7.23 6.05
N PRO A 151 -18.44 -7.23 6.84
CA PRO A 151 -19.32 -8.40 7.03
C PRO A 151 -19.99 -8.87 5.73
N ASP A 152 -20.25 -7.96 4.78
CA ASP A 152 -20.86 -8.30 3.48
C ASP A 152 -19.82 -8.60 2.39
N GLY A 153 -18.58 -8.88 2.78
CA GLY A 153 -17.44 -9.19 1.92
C GLY A 153 -16.33 -8.15 1.94
N ASN A 154 -15.10 -8.62 2.11
CA ASN A 154 -13.92 -7.77 2.25
C ASN A 154 -13.53 -7.12 0.91
N TRP A 155 -12.93 -5.93 1.02
CA TRP A 155 -12.46 -5.14 -0.12
C TRP A 155 -10.94 -5.05 -0.13
N LEU A 156 -10.35 -5.21 -1.29
CA LEU A 156 -8.98 -4.81 -1.58
C LEU A 156 -9.03 -3.52 -2.42
N VAL A 157 -8.31 -2.49 -2.01
CA VAL A 157 -8.17 -1.23 -2.76
C VAL A 157 -6.78 -1.22 -3.37
N ASP A 158 -6.72 -1.23 -4.70
CA ASP A 158 -5.53 -1.49 -5.50
C ASP A 158 -4.88 -2.84 -5.13
N SER A 159 -3.65 -3.13 -5.59
CA SER A 159 -3.12 -4.47 -5.38
C SER A 159 -1.67 -4.47 -4.95
N PRO A 160 -1.32 -5.15 -3.84
CA PRO A 160 0.06 -5.46 -3.52
C PRO A 160 0.60 -6.56 -4.43
N ARG A 161 1.90 -6.89 -4.30
CA ARG A 161 2.46 -8.12 -4.89
C ARG A 161 1.69 -9.35 -4.44
N TYR A 162 1.38 -10.26 -5.37
CA TYR A 162 0.75 -11.53 -5.06
C TYR A 162 1.74 -12.47 -4.36
N LEU A 163 1.62 -12.59 -3.06
CA LEU A 163 2.52 -13.38 -2.22
C LEU A 163 1.72 -14.33 -1.33
N LYS A 164 2.24 -15.56 -1.20
CA LYS A 164 1.55 -16.63 -0.46
C LYS A 164 1.14 -16.21 0.96
N HIS A 165 2.02 -15.57 1.71
CA HIS A 165 1.72 -15.16 3.08
C HIS A 165 0.65 -14.08 3.19
N LEU A 166 0.54 -13.15 2.21
CA LEU A 166 -0.56 -12.20 2.15
C LEU A 166 -1.88 -12.89 1.79
N VAL A 167 -1.84 -13.83 0.85
CA VAL A 167 -3.00 -14.66 0.51
C VAL A 167 -3.51 -15.38 1.76
N GLU A 168 -2.63 -16.07 2.49
CA GLU A 168 -2.96 -16.76 3.74
C GLU A 168 -3.51 -15.79 4.81
N ALA A 169 -2.95 -14.58 4.92
CA ALA A 169 -3.46 -13.56 5.84
C ALA A 169 -4.86 -13.07 5.46
N PHE A 170 -5.13 -12.87 4.17
CA PHE A 170 -6.47 -12.51 3.68
C PHE A 170 -7.46 -13.67 3.82
N GLU A 171 -7.05 -14.94 3.61
CA GLU A 171 -7.87 -16.13 3.86
C GLU A 171 -8.32 -16.19 5.33
N GLN A 172 -7.40 -15.96 6.28
CA GLN A 172 -7.71 -15.93 7.72
C GLN A 172 -8.71 -14.82 8.09
N LYS A 173 -8.78 -13.76 7.29
CA LYS A 173 -9.73 -12.65 7.44
C LYS A 173 -11.02 -12.84 6.63
N GLY A 174 -11.25 -14.01 6.02
CA GLY A 174 -12.47 -14.32 5.26
C GLY A 174 -12.35 -14.09 3.75
N GLY A 175 -11.15 -13.90 3.22
CA GLY A 175 -10.88 -13.73 1.79
C GLY A 175 -11.13 -12.33 1.28
N ILE A 176 -11.20 -12.18 -0.05
CA ILE A 176 -11.47 -10.91 -0.76
C ILE A 176 -12.70 -11.12 -1.64
N ALA A 177 -13.73 -10.29 -1.49
CA ALA A 177 -14.92 -10.32 -2.32
C ALA A 177 -14.88 -9.30 -3.45
N TYR A 178 -14.24 -8.15 -3.21
CA TYR A 178 -14.16 -7.02 -4.14
C TYR A 178 -12.75 -6.48 -4.22
N ILE A 179 -12.31 -6.11 -5.43
CA ILE A 179 -11.04 -5.41 -5.69
C ILE A 179 -11.39 -4.11 -6.39
N PHE A 180 -11.26 -3.00 -5.69
CA PHE A 180 -11.47 -1.67 -6.24
C PHE A 180 -10.15 -1.14 -6.79
N LEU A 181 -10.11 -0.90 -8.10
CA LEU A 181 -8.96 -0.34 -8.80
C LEU A 181 -9.19 1.16 -8.96
N THR A 182 -8.37 1.96 -8.27
CA THR A 182 -8.51 3.42 -8.28
C THR A 182 -8.27 4.00 -9.66
N HIS A 183 -7.33 3.43 -10.42
CA HIS A 183 -7.02 3.81 -11.80
C HIS A 183 -6.14 2.75 -12.47
N LYS A 184 -5.79 2.96 -13.73
CA LYS A 184 -5.12 1.96 -14.58
C LYS A 184 -3.67 1.64 -14.20
N ASP A 185 -2.97 2.57 -13.51
CA ASP A 185 -1.54 2.41 -13.26
C ASP A 185 -1.26 1.53 -12.01
N ASP A 186 -2.25 1.32 -11.13
CA ASP A 186 -2.11 0.61 -9.85
C ASP A 186 -2.77 -0.79 -9.81
N VAL A 187 -3.08 -1.37 -10.97
CA VAL A 187 -3.73 -2.70 -11.05
C VAL A 187 -2.83 -3.85 -10.58
N ALA A 188 -1.54 -3.72 -10.72
CA ALA A 188 -0.47 -4.64 -10.28
C ALA A 188 -0.80 -6.14 -10.46
N ASP A 189 -1.05 -6.90 -9.38
CA ASP A 189 -1.38 -8.33 -9.38
C ASP A 189 -2.87 -8.59 -9.02
N ALA A 190 -3.76 -7.63 -9.25
CA ALA A 190 -5.20 -7.74 -8.94
C ALA A 190 -5.88 -8.94 -9.64
N ASP A 191 -5.43 -9.29 -10.85
CA ASP A 191 -5.89 -10.46 -11.60
C ASP A 191 -5.66 -11.78 -10.84
N LYS A 192 -4.50 -11.90 -10.19
CA LYS A 192 -4.13 -13.10 -9.42
C LYS A 192 -4.94 -13.22 -8.14
N TYR A 193 -5.16 -12.10 -7.44
CA TYR A 193 -6.03 -12.07 -6.27
C TYR A 193 -7.47 -12.36 -6.66
N ALA A 194 -7.97 -11.77 -7.75
CA ALA A 194 -9.31 -12.05 -8.25
C ALA A 194 -9.49 -13.53 -8.61
N ALA A 195 -8.54 -14.14 -9.31
CA ALA A 195 -8.58 -15.55 -9.66
C ALA A 195 -8.53 -16.48 -8.44
N HIS A 196 -7.75 -16.11 -7.40
CA HIS A 196 -7.63 -16.93 -6.19
C HIS A 196 -8.89 -16.90 -5.31
N PHE A 197 -9.45 -15.71 -5.09
CA PHE A 197 -10.58 -15.52 -4.18
C PHE A 197 -11.94 -15.55 -4.88
N GLY A 198 -11.99 -15.54 -6.21
CA GLY A 198 -13.22 -15.32 -6.97
C GLY A 198 -13.76 -13.89 -6.80
N ALA A 199 -12.87 -12.94 -6.51
CA ALA A 199 -13.22 -11.56 -6.23
C ALA A 199 -13.65 -10.80 -7.49
N LYS A 200 -14.59 -9.86 -7.36
CA LYS A 200 -15.01 -8.96 -8.44
C LYS A 200 -14.11 -7.73 -8.48
N ARG A 201 -13.46 -7.49 -9.62
CA ARG A 201 -12.66 -6.28 -9.85
C ARG A 201 -13.57 -5.16 -10.37
N LEU A 202 -13.40 -3.98 -9.78
CA LEU A 202 -14.12 -2.76 -10.16
C LEU A 202 -13.12 -1.78 -10.76
N ILE A 203 -13.37 -1.30 -11.97
CA ILE A 203 -12.55 -0.28 -12.65
C ILE A 203 -13.43 0.65 -13.47
N HIS A 204 -13.03 1.89 -13.66
CA HIS A 204 -13.74 2.82 -14.52
C HIS A 204 -13.56 2.48 -16.00
N ARG A 205 -14.61 2.68 -16.82
CA ARG A 205 -14.60 2.41 -18.26
C ARG A 205 -13.41 3.04 -18.98
N ALA A 206 -13.04 4.27 -18.62
CA ALA A 206 -11.96 4.98 -19.28
C ALA A 206 -10.56 4.42 -19.00
N ASP A 207 -10.42 3.58 -17.99
CA ASP A 207 -9.15 2.92 -17.61
C ASP A 207 -9.25 1.38 -17.73
N ALA A 208 -10.36 0.85 -18.26
CA ALA A 208 -10.65 -0.60 -18.32
C ALA A 208 -9.65 -1.38 -19.19
N GLU A 209 -8.86 -0.72 -20.02
CA GLU A 209 -7.79 -1.34 -20.81
C GLU A 209 -6.73 -2.03 -19.92
N ALA A 210 -6.54 -1.55 -18.68
CA ALA A 210 -5.58 -2.13 -17.74
C ALA A 210 -6.12 -3.38 -17.01
N ALA A 211 -7.44 -3.60 -17.02
CA ALA A 211 -8.10 -4.77 -16.48
C ALA A 211 -9.29 -5.17 -17.39
N PRO A 212 -9.00 -5.67 -18.61
CA PRO A 212 -10.02 -5.88 -19.65
C PRO A 212 -11.11 -6.88 -19.26
N ASP A 213 -10.77 -7.82 -18.37
CA ASP A 213 -11.67 -8.86 -17.87
C ASP A 213 -12.26 -8.50 -16.49
N ALA A 214 -12.25 -7.22 -16.10
CA ALA A 214 -12.86 -6.80 -14.85
C ALA A 214 -14.37 -7.04 -14.85
N GLU A 215 -14.85 -7.59 -13.75
CA GLU A 215 -16.24 -8.08 -13.62
C GLU A 215 -17.25 -6.95 -13.47
N TRP A 216 -16.80 -5.77 -13.00
CA TRP A 216 -17.69 -4.63 -12.78
C TRP A 216 -17.06 -3.35 -13.34
N ILE A 217 -17.59 -2.90 -14.46
CA ILE A 217 -17.18 -1.65 -15.11
C ILE A 217 -18.04 -0.51 -14.61
N ILE A 218 -17.37 0.49 -14.01
CA ILE A 218 -18.00 1.74 -13.57
C ILE A 218 -18.03 2.72 -14.74
N GLU A 219 -19.16 3.38 -14.97
CA GLU A 219 -19.36 4.32 -16.07
C GLU A 219 -19.88 5.67 -15.57
N GLY A 220 -19.55 6.72 -16.30
CA GLY A 220 -20.04 8.07 -16.05
C GLY A 220 -19.20 8.84 -15.03
N ALA A 221 -19.68 10.05 -14.70
CA ALA A 221 -18.99 10.99 -13.81
C ALA A 221 -19.68 11.11 -12.43
N ASP A 222 -20.85 10.51 -12.28
CA ASP A 222 -21.64 10.60 -11.05
C ASP A 222 -21.13 9.64 -9.99
N SER A 223 -21.26 10.04 -8.74
CA SER A 223 -20.90 9.18 -7.61
C SER A 223 -21.95 8.09 -7.39
N ILE A 224 -21.49 6.88 -7.08
CA ILE A 224 -22.32 5.68 -6.96
C ILE A 224 -22.22 5.11 -5.55
N GLN A 225 -23.35 4.98 -4.87
CA GLN A 225 -23.44 4.20 -3.63
C GLN A 225 -23.52 2.72 -4.00
N VAL A 226 -22.44 1.97 -3.79
CA VAL A 226 -22.38 0.55 -4.15
C VAL A 226 -22.82 -0.38 -3.01
N MET A 227 -22.64 0.08 -1.78
CA MET A 227 -23.14 -0.54 -0.53
C MET A 227 -23.43 0.56 0.49
N PRO A 228 -24.15 0.30 1.59
CA PRO A 228 -24.51 1.34 2.56
C PRO A 228 -23.36 2.18 3.09
N GLN A 229 -22.16 1.60 3.16
CA GLN A 229 -20.96 2.25 3.70
C GLN A 229 -19.89 2.57 2.63
N PHE A 230 -20.09 2.19 1.37
CA PHE A 230 -19.14 2.33 0.28
C PHE A 230 -19.70 3.22 -0.83
N GLN A 231 -19.03 4.30 -1.12
CA GLN A 231 -19.35 5.20 -2.22
C GLN A 231 -18.15 5.35 -3.16
N ILE A 232 -18.36 5.07 -4.44
CA ILE A 232 -17.39 5.31 -5.49
C ILE A 232 -17.59 6.73 -6.01
N ILE A 233 -16.51 7.49 -6.07
CA ILE A 233 -16.48 8.87 -6.51
C ILE A 233 -15.55 8.97 -7.72
N PRO A 234 -16.05 9.09 -8.97
CA PRO A 234 -15.20 9.37 -10.11
C PRO A 234 -14.49 10.73 -9.93
N VAL A 235 -13.16 10.70 -10.02
CA VAL A 235 -12.25 11.84 -9.83
C VAL A 235 -11.25 11.91 -10.99
N PRO A 236 -11.71 12.02 -12.25
CA PRO A 236 -10.81 12.08 -13.39
C PRO A 236 -9.82 13.23 -13.25
N GLY A 237 -8.61 13.04 -13.80
CA GLY A 237 -7.59 14.11 -13.78
C GLY A 237 -6.18 13.56 -13.85
N HIS A 238 -5.76 12.68 -12.95
CA HIS A 238 -4.53 11.90 -13.10
C HIS A 238 -4.66 10.97 -14.31
N THR A 239 -5.64 10.08 -14.30
CA THR A 239 -6.10 9.38 -15.50
C THR A 239 -7.52 9.82 -15.86
N ALA A 240 -8.03 9.38 -17.02
CA ALA A 240 -9.41 9.65 -17.43
C ALA A 240 -10.42 8.84 -16.59
N GLY A 241 -10.00 7.71 -16.05
CA GLY A 241 -10.82 6.80 -15.25
C GLY A 241 -10.50 6.79 -13.76
N SER A 242 -9.73 7.76 -13.25
CA SER A 242 -9.44 7.82 -11.81
C SER A 242 -10.71 7.88 -10.97
N MET A 243 -10.76 7.06 -9.91
CA MET A 243 -11.84 6.99 -8.94
C MET A 243 -11.29 7.02 -7.52
N ALA A 244 -12.04 7.59 -6.60
CA ALA A 244 -11.82 7.44 -5.16
C ALA A 244 -12.90 6.55 -4.55
N LEU A 245 -12.56 5.82 -3.48
CA LEU A 245 -13.50 5.05 -2.68
C LEU A 245 -13.66 5.73 -1.32
N LEU A 246 -14.88 6.12 -0.99
CA LEU A 246 -15.23 6.63 0.35
C LEU A 246 -15.87 5.52 1.16
N TYR A 247 -15.26 5.18 2.30
CA TYR A 247 -15.74 4.18 3.23
C TYR A 247 -16.14 4.81 4.58
N LYS A 248 -17.36 4.53 5.04
CA LYS A 248 -17.94 5.00 6.32
C LYS A 248 -17.91 6.53 6.50
N ASN A 249 -17.86 7.33 5.43
CA ASN A 249 -17.63 8.78 5.52
C ASN A 249 -16.41 9.17 6.39
N THR A 250 -15.43 8.28 6.46
CA THR A 250 -14.23 8.43 7.30
C THR A 250 -12.95 8.21 6.48
N PHE A 251 -12.92 7.19 5.65
CA PHE A 251 -11.72 6.79 4.89
C PHE A 251 -11.92 7.09 3.41
N LEU A 252 -11.08 7.97 2.87
CA LEU A 252 -11.02 8.25 1.44
C LEU A 252 -9.76 7.63 0.84
N PHE A 253 -9.94 6.58 0.00
CA PHE A 253 -8.88 5.97 -0.79
C PHE A 253 -8.81 6.72 -2.12
N THR A 254 -7.68 7.35 -2.38
CA THR A 254 -7.58 8.38 -3.42
C THR A 254 -6.77 7.94 -4.65
N GLY A 255 -6.12 6.75 -4.60
CA GLY A 255 -5.11 6.44 -5.60
C GLY A 255 -4.11 7.60 -5.73
N ASP A 256 -3.83 8.03 -6.95
CA ASP A 256 -2.89 9.11 -7.23
C ASP A 256 -3.53 10.49 -7.35
N HIS A 257 -4.77 10.62 -6.86
CA HIS A 257 -5.49 11.88 -7.00
C HIS A 257 -5.14 12.90 -5.91
N LEU A 258 -4.87 12.44 -4.68
CA LEU A 258 -4.68 13.26 -3.49
C LEU A 258 -3.81 12.53 -2.46
N TRP A 259 -2.86 13.27 -1.82
CA TRP A 259 -2.01 12.75 -0.75
C TRP A 259 -1.70 13.83 0.29
N TRP A 260 -1.02 13.46 1.37
CA TRP A 260 -0.48 14.39 2.34
C TRP A 260 0.99 14.69 2.05
N ASP A 261 1.37 15.96 2.13
CA ASP A 261 2.76 16.42 2.11
C ASP A 261 3.14 16.83 3.52
N SER A 262 3.89 15.98 4.22
CA SER A 262 4.28 16.21 5.62
C SER A 262 5.31 17.35 5.77
N ALA A 263 6.12 17.60 4.75
CA ALA A 263 7.11 18.67 4.74
C ALA A 263 6.42 20.05 4.69
N GLN A 264 5.35 20.17 3.91
CA GLN A 264 4.56 21.38 3.76
C GLN A 264 3.33 21.41 4.68
N LYS A 265 3.02 20.31 5.36
CA LYS A 265 1.84 20.11 6.21
C LYS A 265 0.54 20.49 5.49
N MET A 266 0.36 19.96 4.28
CA MET A 266 -0.82 20.26 3.46
C MET A 266 -1.17 19.09 2.53
N LEU A 267 -2.40 19.12 2.01
CA LEU A 267 -2.78 18.21 0.94
C LEU A 267 -2.08 18.58 -0.38
N GLY A 268 -1.55 17.56 -1.04
CA GLY A 268 -0.97 17.60 -2.39
C GLY A 268 -1.86 16.93 -3.42
N ALA A 269 -1.61 17.24 -4.69
CA ALA A 269 -2.23 16.58 -5.84
C ALA A 269 -1.24 16.59 -7.02
N PRO A 270 -1.35 15.65 -7.99
CA PRO A 270 -0.37 15.50 -9.06
C PRO A 270 -0.18 16.79 -9.87
N GLN A 271 1.11 17.04 -10.20
CA GLN A 271 1.51 18.15 -11.06
C GLN A 271 2.03 17.64 -12.41
N ARG A 272 2.60 16.45 -12.41
CA ARG A 272 3.10 15.69 -13.55
C ARG A 272 2.25 14.44 -13.71
N LEU A 273 2.35 13.77 -14.84
CA LEU A 273 1.58 12.56 -15.14
C LEU A 273 0.07 12.82 -14.96
N VAL A 274 -0.42 13.92 -15.49
CA VAL A 274 -1.81 14.36 -15.38
C VAL A 274 -2.45 14.33 -16.77
N TRP A 275 -3.51 13.54 -16.92
CA TRP A 275 -4.29 13.49 -18.16
C TRP A 275 -4.87 14.87 -18.54
N ARG A 276 -5.52 15.54 -17.59
CA ARG A 276 -6.07 16.90 -17.80
C ARG A 276 -6.07 17.73 -16.50
N LYS A 277 -5.22 18.75 -16.43
CA LYS A 277 -5.06 19.60 -15.23
C LYS A 277 -6.36 20.29 -14.78
N ARG A 278 -7.16 20.82 -15.72
CA ARG A 278 -8.42 21.48 -15.39
C ARG A 278 -9.42 20.50 -14.76
N VAL A 279 -9.56 19.32 -15.34
CA VAL A 279 -10.45 18.27 -14.84
C VAL A 279 -10.01 17.79 -13.47
N LEU A 280 -8.69 17.69 -13.21
CA LEU A 280 -8.15 17.37 -11.90
C LEU A 280 -8.61 18.36 -10.83
N VAL A 281 -8.56 19.68 -11.13
CA VAL A 281 -9.00 20.71 -10.18
C VAL A 281 -10.51 20.61 -9.92
N GLU A 282 -11.31 20.40 -10.96
CA GLU A 282 -12.77 20.20 -10.85
C GLU A 282 -13.09 18.96 -10.00
N SER A 283 -12.32 17.87 -10.14
CA SER A 283 -12.45 16.64 -9.34
C SER A 283 -12.03 16.84 -7.89
N ILE A 284 -10.95 17.59 -7.62
CA ILE A 284 -10.57 17.93 -6.25
C ILE A 284 -11.67 18.79 -5.59
N GLN A 285 -12.22 19.76 -6.31
CA GLN A 285 -13.32 20.60 -5.80
C GLN A 285 -14.57 19.75 -5.48
N LYS A 286 -14.89 18.75 -6.29
CA LYS A 286 -16.00 17.81 -6.05
C LYS A 286 -15.86 17.10 -4.69
N LEU A 287 -14.65 16.81 -4.23
CA LEU A 287 -14.42 16.17 -2.93
C LEU A 287 -14.85 17.04 -1.74
N LEU A 288 -15.05 18.34 -1.91
CA LEU A 288 -15.62 19.23 -0.88
C LEU A 288 -17.07 18.88 -0.52
N ASP A 289 -17.78 18.15 -1.35
CA ASP A 289 -19.15 17.70 -1.08
C ASP A 289 -19.21 16.48 -0.12
N TYR A 290 -18.03 15.93 0.24
CA TYR A 290 -17.92 14.75 1.07
C TYR A 290 -17.23 15.04 2.40
N ARG A 291 -17.50 14.19 3.40
CA ARG A 291 -16.83 14.23 4.70
C ARG A 291 -15.93 13.01 4.82
N PHE A 292 -14.70 13.23 5.25
CA PHE A 292 -13.74 12.17 5.57
C PHE A 292 -12.67 12.70 6.52
N GLU A 293 -11.99 11.78 7.21
CA GLU A 293 -10.89 12.07 8.14
C GLU A 293 -9.57 11.53 7.64
N TRP A 294 -9.60 10.45 6.88
CA TRP A 294 -8.44 9.82 6.29
C TRP A 294 -8.31 10.12 4.80
N VAL A 295 -7.12 10.45 4.38
CA VAL A 295 -6.64 10.37 2.99
C VAL A 295 -5.66 9.22 2.90
N LEU A 296 -6.00 8.20 2.12
CA LEU A 296 -5.25 6.97 1.90
C LEU A 296 -4.82 6.93 0.42
N ALA A 297 -3.65 7.46 0.15
CA ALA A 297 -3.11 7.64 -1.19
C ALA A 297 -2.46 6.37 -1.74
N GLY A 298 -2.49 6.19 -3.07
CA GLY A 298 -1.68 5.20 -3.79
C GLY A 298 -0.20 5.59 -3.75
N HIS A 299 0.12 6.80 -4.18
CA HIS A 299 1.46 7.38 -4.03
C HIS A 299 1.42 8.62 -3.14
N GLY A 300 2.48 8.80 -2.34
CA GLY A 300 2.57 9.84 -1.35
C GLY A 300 2.01 9.43 0.02
N GLU A 301 2.14 10.33 0.98
CA GLU A 301 1.84 10.02 2.36
C GLU A 301 0.33 9.99 2.64
N ARG A 302 -0.05 9.07 3.53
CA ARG A 302 -1.39 9.03 4.11
C ARG A 302 -1.48 9.93 5.33
N THR A 303 -2.68 10.45 5.62
CA THR A 303 -2.90 11.28 6.80
C THR A 303 -4.29 11.07 7.40
N ARG A 304 -4.40 11.34 8.69
CA ARG A 304 -5.66 11.49 9.40
C ARG A 304 -5.75 12.87 10.03
N LEU A 305 -6.82 13.59 9.76
CA LEU A 305 -7.15 14.88 10.36
C LEU A 305 -8.63 14.89 10.75
N PRO A 306 -9.03 15.69 11.75
CA PRO A 306 -10.45 15.95 11.98
C PRO A 306 -11.13 16.42 10.69
N SER A 307 -12.36 15.98 10.43
CA SER A 307 -13.07 16.23 9.18
C SER A 307 -13.13 17.71 8.76
N ASP A 308 -13.27 18.62 9.73
CA ASP A 308 -13.31 20.06 9.42
C ASP A 308 -11.93 20.61 9.03
N GLU A 309 -10.86 20.11 9.65
CA GLU A 309 -9.48 20.43 9.29
C GLU A 309 -9.12 19.86 7.92
N MET A 310 -9.49 18.60 7.65
CA MET A 310 -9.33 17.97 6.35
C MET A 310 -10.01 18.79 5.24
N ARG A 311 -11.24 19.25 5.49
CA ARG A 311 -11.98 20.13 4.58
C ARG A 311 -11.26 21.44 4.32
N ALA A 312 -10.68 22.06 5.36
CA ALA A 312 -9.94 23.32 5.21
C ALA A 312 -8.68 23.13 4.35
N HIS A 313 -7.94 22.04 4.54
CA HIS A 313 -6.78 21.69 3.70
C HIS A 313 -7.18 21.43 2.25
N LEU A 314 -8.32 20.76 2.02
CA LEU A 314 -8.84 20.51 0.68
C LEU A 314 -9.26 21.80 -0.01
N GLN A 315 -9.93 22.71 0.70
CA GLN A 315 -10.31 24.02 0.18
C GLN A 315 -9.08 24.86 -0.20
N ALA A 316 -8.07 24.89 0.67
CA ALA A 316 -6.81 25.58 0.39
C ALA A 316 -6.09 24.98 -0.84
N LEU A 317 -6.16 23.65 -1.05
CA LEU A 317 -5.62 23.01 -2.24
C LEU A 317 -6.36 23.46 -3.51
N VAL A 318 -7.70 23.50 -3.48
CA VAL A 318 -8.52 23.99 -4.60
C VAL A 318 -8.14 25.42 -4.95
N GLU A 319 -8.04 26.32 -3.97
CA GLU A 319 -7.68 27.74 -4.16
C GLU A 319 -6.29 27.90 -4.81
N ARG A 320 -5.29 27.12 -4.35
CA ARG A 320 -3.92 27.13 -4.94
C ARG A 320 -3.88 26.62 -6.39
N ARG A 321 -4.85 25.80 -6.79
CA ARG A 321 -4.89 25.15 -8.11
C ARG A 321 -5.78 25.86 -9.11
N GLN A 322 -6.54 26.89 -8.70
CA GLN A 322 -7.38 27.68 -9.62
C GLN A 322 -6.53 28.47 -10.62
N PRO A 323 -6.97 28.57 -11.90
CA PRO A 323 -6.29 29.40 -12.89
C PRO A 323 -6.27 30.87 -12.44
N GLY A 324 -5.11 31.42 -12.22
CA GLY A 324 -4.90 32.80 -11.76
C GLY A 324 -4.11 32.92 -10.45
N ASN A 325 -4.02 31.86 -9.66
CA ASN A 325 -3.27 31.82 -8.38
C ASN A 325 -1.94 31.04 -8.47
N VAL A 326 -1.41 30.80 -9.67
CA VAL A 326 -0.09 30.18 -9.81
C VAL A 326 0.96 31.17 -9.32
N VAL A 327 1.35 31.08 -8.05
CA VAL A 327 2.56 31.72 -7.54
C VAL A 327 3.73 31.09 -8.30
N THR A 328 4.38 31.89 -9.14
CA THR A 328 5.57 31.56 -9.96
C THR A 328 6.77 31.22 -9.07
#